data_d693970ae9614d86f15ea7aef5b36329
#
_entry.id   d693970ae9614d86f15ea7aef5b36329
#
_cell.length_a   1.000
_cell.length_b   1.000
_cell.length_c   1.000
_cell.angle_alpha   90.00
_cell.angle_beta   90.00
_cell.angle_gamma   90.00
#
_symmetry.space_group_name_H-M   'P 1'
#
loop_
_entity.id
_entity.type
_entity.pdbx_description
1 polymer ?
#
loop_
_entity_poly.entity_id
_entity_poly.type
_entity_poly.pdbx_seq_one_letter_code
_entity_poly.pdbx_strand_id
1 'polypeptide(L)'
;VETQTVQRFLIDQRQGNGPKSLKDTIVLVDESSFLSTKSMNLVLKNLIDLKPARIVLSGDRRQHGAVEAGRPFDIAQTAGMTTAVMKDIVRLPKDRDYQDQRMAVTAAAHGNVKAAMKRLDANILEVQKDLDKAVASVWRPLPRDRQDDALIVAPGHRVRTDINNEIRRDLIGSGRLGQEATRVPVMQSRNLTAVEATSPRSYQLGDKLVFHARLNAVNAKKGVVREVIAIDEQQGRVTLRNMKGGEQTISLDALKGDYESAPFSVNREEDLELRSGDKLLFTRSDADSGIAAMDHAKVARFDEDTVTLDFKGEEQTFERGDPVLLSLTHGYAITSHASQGKTAQDVISVVNSKERMLTNQTGFYVSISRSAHSLALIVDDKAKVMETLLRNSGIKSSALEALERIESFTGLDREPVAETTAGSGDKDKEM
;
A
#
# COMPACT_ATOMS: atom_id res chain seq x y z
N VAL A 1 20.49 18.36 -0.65
CA VAL A 1 20.11 16.97 -0.32
C VAL A 1 19.58 16.34 -1.58
N GLU A 2 20.20 15.24 -2.01
CA GLU A 2 19.72 14.45 -3.14
C GLU A 2 18.76 13.40 -2.63
N THR A 3 17.62 13.21 -3.30
CA THR A 3 16.58 12.26 -2.89
C THR A 3 16.15 11.39 -4.05
N GLN A 4 15.92 10.10 -3.78
CA GLN A 4 15.39 9.14 -4.74
C GLN A 4 14.66 8.01 -4.03
N THR A 5 13.83 7.26 -4.75
CA THR A 5 13.20 6.07 -4.17
C THR A 5 14.19 4.92 -4.04
N VAL A 6 13.97 4.03 -3.06
CA VAL A 6 14.78 2.81 -2.90
C VAL A 6 14.82 1.99 -4.19
N GLN A 7 13.69 1.88 -4.88
CA GLN A 7 13.62 1.15 -6.15
C GLN A 7 14.49 1.78 -7.23
N ARG A 8 14.45 3.13 -7.35
CA ARG A 8 15.28 3.85 -8.31
C ARG A 8 16.76 3.66 -7.99
N PHE A 9 17.16 3.81 -6.73
CA PHE A 9 18.52 3.56 -6.27
C PHE A 9 19.02 2.16 -6.68
N LEU A 10 18.24 1.11 -6.42
CA LEU A 10 18.63 -0.26 -6.76
C LEU A 10 18.72 -0.50 -8.27
N ILE A 11 17.85 0.15 -9.07
CA ILE A 11 17.91 0.08 -10.53
C ILE A 11 19.18 0.76 -11.04
N ASP A 12 19.45 1.97 -10.58
CA ASP A 12 20.62 2.75 -11.02
C ASP A 12 21.94 2.06 -10.65
N GLN A 13 22.02 1.46 -9.46
CA GLN A 13 23.19 0.65 -9.07
C GLN A 13 23.36 -0.57 -9.98
N ARG A 14 22.28 -1.28 -10.27
CA ARG A 14 22.30 -2.46 -11.15
C ARG A 14 22.70 -2.12 -12.59
N GLN A 15 22.33 -0.94 -13.08
CA GLN A 15 22.63 -0.45 -14.42
C GLN A 15 24.01 0.24 -14.52
N GLY A 16 24.69 0.45 -13.38
CA GLY A 16 25.96 1.16 -13.33
C GLY A 16 25.83 2.69 -13.42
N ASN A 17 24.61 3.21 -13.33
CA ASN A 17 24.29 4.66 -13.39
C ASN A 17 24.29 5.32 -12.01
N GLY A 18 24.37 4.53 -10.93
CA GLY A 18 24.39 5.02 -9.57
C GLY A 18 25.75 5.55 -9.13
N PRO A 19 25.82 6.17 -7.92
CA PRO A 19 27.08 6.65 -7.36
C PRO A 19 28.07 5.50 -7.21
N LYS A 20 29.36 5.79 -7.45
CA LYS A 20 30.44 4.81 -7.29
C LYS A 20 31.03 4.80 -5.88
N SER A 21 30.79 5.85 -5.09
CA SER A 21 31.23 6.00 -3.70
C SER A 21 30.34 7.00 -2.98
N LEU A 22 30.09 6.76 -1.70
CA LEU A 22 29.34 7.64 -0.78
C LEU A 22 30.20 7.97 0.48
N LYS A 23 31.51 7.90 0.38
CA LYS A 23 32.44 7.95 1.51
C LYS A 23 32.20 9.14 2.46
N ASP A 24 31.83 10.30 1.93
CA ASP A 24 31.60 11.52 2.73
C ASP A 24 30.11 11.85 2.86
N THR A 25 29.23 10.85 2.65
CA THR A 25 27.79 11.04 2.61
C THR A 25 27.13 10.30 3.77
N ILE A 26 26.18 10.97 4.43
CA ILE A 26 25.23 10.30 5.33
C ILE A 26 24.03 9.90 4.49
N VAL A 27 23.73 8.61 4.46
CA VAL A 27 22.56 8.06 3.76
C VAL A 27 21.45 7.85 4.76
N LEU A 28 20.31 8.51 4.56
CA LEU A 28 19.07 8.30 5.30
C LEU A 28 18.14 7.44 4.47
N VAL A 29 17.76 6.26 4.97
CA VAL A 29 16.72 5.43 4.40
C VAL A 29 15.45 5.65 5.22
N ASP A 30 14.56 6.47 4.71
CA ASP A 30 13.31 6.78 5.38
C ASP A 30 12.26 5.69 5.11
N GLU A 31 11.24 5.60 5.99
CA GLU A 31 10.19 4.56 5.96
C GLU A 31 10.76 3.14 5.85
N SER A 32 11.90 2.87 6.53
CA SER A 32 12.59 1.58 6.48
C SER A 32 11.76 0.40 6.96
N SER A 33 10.69 0.64 7.72
CA SER A 33 9.70 -0.37 8.11
C SER A 33 8.93 -0.97 6.93
N PHE A 34 8.92 -0.30 5.77
CA PHE A 34 8.32 -0.81 4.53
C PHE A 34 9.22 -1.76 3.73
N LEU A 35 10.49 -1.87 4.10
CA LEU A 35 11.39 -2.75 3.39
C LEU A 35 11.18 -4.19 3.83
N SER A 36 10.97 -5.08 2.87
CA SER A 36 11.03 -6.52 3.10
C SER A 36 12.45 -6.96 3.45
N THR A 37 12.60 -8.16 3.99
CA THR A 37 13.93 -8.74 4.26
C THR A 37 14.82 -8.71 3.01
N LYS A 38 14.28 -9.05 1.86
CA LYS A 38 14.99 -9.04 0.58
C LYS A 38 15.40 -7.62 0.16
N SER A 39 14.46 -6.67 0.21
CA SER A 39 14.72 -5.29 -0.16
C SER A 39 15.75 -4.63 0.77
N MET A 40 15.61 -4.83 2.08
CA MET A 40 16.56 -4.33 3.07
C MET A 40 17.97 -4.89 2.82
N ASN A 41 18.08 -6.21 2.59
CA ASN A 41 19.36 -6.85 2.29
C ASN A 41 20.00 -6.26 1.03
N LEU A 42 19.24 -6.06 -0.06
CA LEU A 42 19.75 -5.46 -1.29
C LEU A 42 20.22 -4.01 -1.06
N VAL A 43 19.44 -3.20 -0.35
CA VAL A 43 19.80 -1.81 -0.02
C VAL A 43 21.08 -1.76 0.80
N LEU A 44 21.12 -2.50 1.91
CA LEU A 44 22.28 -2.48 2.81
C LEU A 44 23.54 -3.01 2.13
N LYS A 45 23.43 -4.08 1.33
CA LYS A 45 24.58 -4.62 0.58
C LYS A 45 25.17 -3.58 -0.38
N ASN A 46 24.30 -2.93 -1.20
CA ASN A 46 24.77 -1.88 -2.11
C ASN A 46 25.36 -0.68 -1.33
N LEU A 47 24.74 -0.26 -0.22
CA LEU A 47 25.27 0.85 0.58
C LEU A 47 26.61 0.50 1.23
N ILE A 48 26.80 -0.73 1.74
CA ILE A 48 28.08 -1.17 2.31
C ILE A 48 29.20 -1.12 1.26
N ASP A 49 28.92 -1.56 0.03
CA ASP A 49 29.87 -1.51 -1.07
C ASP A 49 30.27 -0.06 -1.44
N LEU A 50 29.36 0.89 -1.31
CA LEU A 50 29.58 2.32 -1.57
C LEU A 50 30.27 3.06 -0.42
N LYS A 51 30.43 2.43 0.76
CA LYS A 51 31.13 2.93 1.94
C LYS A 51 30.69 4.33 2.40
N PRO A 52 29.40 4.57 2.70
CA PRO A 52 28.96 5.85 3.22
C PRO A 52 29.58 6.13 4.59
N ALA A 53 29.70 7.41 4.95
CA ALA A 53 30.13 7.82 6.28
C ALA A 53 29.19 7.29 7.38
N ARG A 54 27.90 7.23 7.10
CA ARG A 54 26.89 6.65 8.01
C ARG A 54 25.66 6.23 7.23
N ILE A 55 25.01 5.14 7.68
CA ILE A 55 23.67 4.74 7.26
C ILE A 55 22.74 4.96 8.44
N VAL A 56 21.64 5.68 8.22
CA VAL A 56 20.58 5.92 9.19
C VAL A 56 19.28 5.33 8.62
N LEU A 57 18.66 4.45 9.38
CA LEU A 57 17.35 3.89 9.05
C LEU A 57 16.29 4.61 9.89
N SER A 58 15.29 5.22 9.24
CA SER A 58 14.13 5.83 9.89
C SER A 58 12.89 5.01 9.57
N GLY A 59 12.00 4.82 10.54
CA GLY A 59 10.77 4.05 10.33
C GLY A 59 9.95 3.90 11.61
N ASP A 60 8.70 3.47 11.44
CA ASP A 60 7.78 3.21 12.55
C ASP A 60 7.30 1.76 12.50
N ARG A 61 7.69 0.96 13.50
CA ARG A 61 7.33 -0.46 13.63
C ARG A 61 5.84 -0.72 13.78
N ARG A 62 5.07 0.30 14.11
CA ARG A 62 3.62 0.21 14.36
C ARG A 62 2.77 0.58 13.16
N GLN A 63 3.39 1.19 12.14
CA GLN A 63 2.74 1.45 10.86
C GLN A 63 2.74 0.20 9.97
N HIS A 64 2.14 0.28 8.79
CA HIS A 64 2.15 -0.83 7.85
C HIS A 64 3.59 -1.26 7.54
N GLY A 65 3.82 -2.56 7.54
CA GLY A 65 5.07 -3.13 7.08
C GLY A 65 5.07 -3.41 5.58
N ALA A 66 6.14 -4.03 5.09
CA ALA A 66 6.23 -4.49 3.72
C ALA A 66 5.06 -5.40 3.33
N VAL A 67 4.66 -5.35 2.05
CA VAL A 67 3.70 -6.31 1.48
C VAL A 67 4.33 -7.71 1.45
N GLU A 68 5.62 -7.76 1.15
CA GLU A 68 6.46 -8.95 1.14
C GLU A 68 6.85 -9.38 2.56
N ALA A 69 7.39 -10.60 2.69
CA ALA A 69 7.70 -11.19 3.98
C ALA A 69 8.87 -10.52 4.72
N GLY A 70 8.76 -10.54 6.04
CA GLY A 70 9.82 -10.15 6.99
C GLY A 70 9.70 -8.72 7.51
N ARG A 71 10.36 -8.48 8.64
CA ARG A 71 10.40 -7.20 9.35
C ARG A 71 11.84 -6.85 9.74
N PRO A 72 12.72 -6.66 8.75
CA PRO A 72 14.16 -6.50 8.99
C PRO A 72 14.49 -5.28 9.86
N PHE A 73 13.69 -4.21 9.77
CA PHE A 73 13.85 -3.02 10.62
C PHE A 73 13.65 -3.34 12.11
N ASP A 74 12.64 -4.15 12.44
CA ASP A 74 12.40 -4.61 13.82
C ASP A 74 13.49 -5.57 14.29
N ILE A 75 13.86 -6.52 13.42
CA ILE A 75 14.90 -7.50 13.72
C ILE A 75 16.24 -6.81 14.03
N ALA A 76 16.62 -5.81 13.23
CA ALA A 76 17.84 -5.04 13.43
C ALA A 76 17.84 -4.32 14.80
N GLN A 77 16.72 -3.73 15.20
CA GLN A 77 16.60 -3.09 16.52
C GLN A 77 16.68 -4.11 17.66
N THR A 78 16.02 -5.25 17.52
CA THR A 78 16.06 -6.33 18.52
C THR A 78 17.44 -6.96 18.64
N ALA A 79 18.18 -7.03 17.52
CA ALA A 79 19.55 -7.51 17.47
C ALA A 79 20.60 -6.50 18.01
N GLY A 80 20.16 -5.37 18.56
CA GLY A 80 21.06 -4.42 19.23
C GLY A 80 21.53 -3.25 18.37
N MET A 81 20.89 -2.98 17.22
CA MET A 81 21.16 -1.77 16.45
C MET A 81 20.93 -0.53 17.31
N THR A 82 21.92 0.39 17.37
CA THR A 82 21.77 1.66 18.09
C THR A 82 20.52 2.39 17.62
N THR A 83 19.60 2.64 18.55
CA THR A 83 18.28 3.19 18.23
C THR A 83 17.97 4.42 19.07
N ALA A 84 17.55 5.49 18.40
CA ALA A 84 16.90 6.66 19.03
C ALA A 84 15.39 6.60 18.76
N VAL A 85 14.59 6.81 19.81
CA VAL A 85 13.13 6.77 19.71
C VAL A 85 12.57 8.18 19.81
N MET A 86 11.88 8.64 18.75
CA MET A 86 11.11 9.87 18.74
C MET A 86 9.73 9.58 19.33
N LYS A 87 9.44 10.14 20.52
CA LYS A 87 8.21 9.86 21.27
C LYS A 87 7.13 10.92 21.06
N ASP A 88 7.50 12.11 20.61
CA ASP A 88 6.59 13.23 20.53
C ASP A 88 5.71 13.17 19.27
N ILE A 89 4.42 13.35 19.46
CA ILE A 89 3.46 13.51 18.38
C ILE A 89 3.45 15.01 18.02
N VAL A 90 4.10 15.33 16.89
CA VAL A 90 4.28 16.74 16.45
C VAL A 90 3.19 17.21 15.46
N ARG A 91 2.39 16.29 14.89
CA ARG A 91 1.33 16.64 13.94
C ARG A 91 0.19 17.40 14.58
N LEU A 92 -0.21 17.01 15.77
CA LEU A 92 -1.29 17.62 16.50
C LEU A 92 -0.76 18.76 17.37
N PRO A 93 -1.46 19.91 17.44
CA PRO A 93 -1.12 21.00 18.35
C PRO A 93 -1.02 20.51 19.80
N LYS A 94 -0.18 21.18 20.61
CA LYS A 94 0.00 20.83 22.03
C LYS A 94 -1.14 21.30 22.92
N ASP A 95 -2.14 21.98 22.37
CA ASP A 95 -3.29 22.52 23.08
C ASP A 95 -4.15 21.43 23.75
N ARG A 96 -4.96 21.86 24.69
CA ARG A 96 -5.84 21.00 25.47
C ARG A 96 -6.87 20.28 24.61
N ASP A 97 -7.39 20.97 23.59
CA ASP A 97 -8.43 20.44 22.68
C ASP A 97 -7.98 19.21 21.91
N TYR A 98 -6.66 19.04 21.69
CA TYR A 98 -6.08 17.87 21.00
C TYR A 98 -5.51 16.83 21.97
N GLN A 99 -5.67 17.01 23.28
CA GLN A 99 -5.06 16.13 24.29
C GLN A 99 -5.57 14.68 24.14
N ASP A 100 -6.88 14.49 24.04
CA ASP A 100 -7.46 13.15 23.91
C ASP A 100 -7.04 12.47 22.60
N GLN A 101 -6.99 13.22 21.50
CA GLN A 101 -6.52 12.69 20.22
C GLN A 101 -5.03 12.30 20.27
N ARG A 102 -4.15 13.13 20.85
CA ARG A 102 -2.74 12.76 21.06
C ARG A 102 -2.59 11.52 21.91
N MET A 103 -3.33 11.45 23.03
CA MET A 103 -3.30 10.29 23.93
C MET A 103 -3.86 9.03 23.25
N ALA A 104 -4.86 9.16 22.37
CA ALA A 104 -5.38 8.05 21.57
C ALA A 104 -4.35 7.52 20.57
N VAL A 105 -3.67 8.42 19.85
CA VAL A 105 -2.58 8.05 18.92
C VAL A 105 -1.46 7.35 19.68
N THR A 106 -1.05 7.89 20.83
CA THR A 106 -0.04 7.26 21.70
C THR A 106 -0.49 5.88 22.17
N ALA A 107 -1.72 5.74 22.63
CA ALA A 107 -2.26 4.47 23.09
C ALA A 107 -2.30 3.44 21.94
N ALA A 108 -2.74 3.84 20.75
CA ALA A 108 -2.76 2.99 19.57
C ALA A 108 -1.34 2.56 19.14
N ALA A 109 -0.37 3.47 19.17
CA ALA A 109 1.04 3.18 18.92
C ALA A 109 1.60 2.12 19.87
N HIS A 110 1.08 1.99 21.08
CA HIS A 110 1.46 0.96 22.05
C HIS A 110 0.54 -0.27 22.02
N GLY A 111 -0.37 -0.37 21.03
CA GLY A 111 -1.32 -1.49 20.90
C GLY A 111 -2.48 -1.46 21.92
N ASN A 112 -2.61 -0.39 22.71
CA ASN A 112 -3.71 -0.22 23.63
C ASN A 112 -4.96 0.36 22.95
N VAL A 113 -5.59 -0.49 22.12
CA VAL A 113 -6.78 -0.13 21.34
C VAL A 113 -7.94 0.33 22.21
N LYS A 114 -8.14 -0.32 23.38
CA LYS A 114 -9.23 0.04 24.31
C LYS A 114 -9.08 1.49 24.79
N ALA A 115 -7.88 1.87 25.20
CA ALA A 115 -7.62 3.24 25.65
C ALA A 115 -7.74 4.23 24.48
N ALA A 116 -7.25 3.89 23.29
CA ALA A 116 -7.37 4.73 22.11
C ALA A 116 -8.84 5.00 21.74
N MET A 117 -9.65 3.95 21.61
CA MET A 117 -11.08 4.07 21.29
C MET A 117 -11.86 4.86 22.34
N LYS A 118 -11.54 4.66 23.64
CA LYS A 118 -12.17 5.44 24.73
C LYS A 118 -11.86 6.92 24.62
N ARG A 119 -10.63 7.29 24.25
CA ARG A 119 -10.22 8.69 24.06
C ARG A 119 -10.88 9.35 22.85
N LEU A 120 -11.14 8.55 21.82
CA LEU A 120 -11.77 9.01 20.58
C LEU A 120 -13.30 8.92 20.61
N ASP A 121 -13.92 8.63 21.73
CA ASP A 121 -15.36 8.38 21.81
C ASP A 121 -16.21 9.50 21.18
N ALA A 122 -15.85 10.75 21.44
CA ALA A 122 -16.50 11.91 20.84
C ALA A 122 -16.24 12.09 19.33
N ASN A 123 -15.23 11.42 18.78
CA ASN A 123 -14.87 11.46 17.37
C ASN A 123 -15.49 10.29 16.59
N ILE A 124 -16.16 9.34 17.26
CA ILE A 124 -16.72 8.14 16.66
C ILE A 124 -18.17 8.38 16.29
N LEU A 125 -18.48 8.16 15.00
CA LEU A 125 -19.82 8.08 14.48
C LEU A 125 -20.14 6.61 14.16
N GLU A 126 -21.06 6.01 14.89
CA GLU A 126 -21.52 4.63 14.68
C GLU A 126 -22.70 4.59 13.74
N VAL A 127 -22.58 3.87 12.61
CA VAL A 127 -23.59 3.77 11.56
C VAL A 127 -23.64 2.36 11.01
N GLN A 128 -24.70 1.60 11.26
CA GLN A 128 -24.81 0.19 10.88
C GLN A 128 -24.86 -0.06 9.37
N LYS A 129 -25.31 0.93 8.58
CA LYS A 129 -25.48 0.87 7.12
C LYS A 129 -25.08 2.20 6.51
N ASP A 130 -24.88 2.20 5.19
CA ASP A 130 -24.64 3.43 4.41
C ASP A 130 -23.42 4.23 4.92
N LEU A 131 -22.30 3.54 5.14
CA LEU A 131 -21.04 4.15 5.60
C LEU A 131 -20.56 5.25 4.65
N ASP A 132 -20.80 5.13 3.37
CA ASP A 132 -20.54 6.11 2.32
C ASP A 132 -21.30 7.43 2.57
N LYS A 133 -22.60 7.34 2.86
CA LYS A 133 -23.43 8.51 3.21
C LYS A 133 -23.02 9.14 4.53
N ALA A 134 -22.60 8.32 5.50
CA ALA A 134 -22.06 8.82 6.76
C ALA A 134 -20.75 9.61 6.53
N VAL A 135 -19.86 9.12 5.69
CA VAL A 135 -18.66 9.86 5.27
C VAL A 135 -19.03 11.18 4.61
N ALA A 136 -19.95 11.16 3.65
CA ALA A 136 -20.40 12.37 2.97
C ALA A 136 -21.05 13.38 3.93
N SER A 137 -21.81 12.93 4.96
CA SER A 137 -22.41 13.80 5.96
C SER A 137 -21.41 14.54 6.84
N VAL A 138 -20.25 13.93 7.11
CA VAL A 138 -19.13 14.55 7.84
C VAL A 138 -18.29 15.46 6.93
N TRP A 139 -18.12 15.05 5.67
CA TRP A 139 -17.32 15.79 4.69
C TRP A 139 -18.02 17.07 4.18
N ARG A 140 -19.34 16.99 3.92
CA ARG A 140 -20.14 18.08 3.33
C ARG A 140 -20.10 19.41 4.10
N PRO A 141 -20.14 19.45 5.45
CA PRO A 141 -20.06 20.70 6.21
C PRO A 141 -18.67 21.35 6.26
N LEU A 142 -17.62 20.67 5.79
CA LEU A 142 -16.29 21.26 5.75
C LEU A 142 -16.26 22.46 4.77
N PRO A 143 -15.46 23.52 5.03
CA PRO A 143 -15.17 24.57 4.06
C PRO A 143 -14.62 23.97 2.75
N ARG A 144 -14.85 24.64 1.62
CA ARG A 144 -14.52 24.08 0.29
C ARG A 144 -13.05 23.73 0.12
N ASP A 145 -12.16 24.61 0.55
CA ASP A 145 -10.71 24.39 0.58
C ASP A 145 -10.34 23.17 1.42
N ARG A 146 -10.97 23.00 2.56
CA ARG A 146 -10.77 21.85 3.43
C ARG A 146 -11.40 20.56 2.90
N GLN A 147 -12.51 20.65 2.15
CA GLN A 147 -13.07 19.48 1.45
C GLN A 147 -12.11 18.92 0.41
N ASP A 148 -11.42 19.78 -0.34
CA ASP A 148 -10.49 19.37 -1.38
C ASP A 148 -9.24 18.69 -0.78
N ASP A 149 -8.82 19.10 0.43
CA ASP A 149 -7.64 18.59 1.13
C ASP A 149 -7.96 17.50 2.16
N ALA A 150 -9.25 17.25 2.43
CA ALA A 150 -9.66 16.22 3.40
C ALA A 150 -9.14 14.85 2.99
N LEU A 151 -8.54 14.13 3.94
CA LEU A 151 -8.06 12.78 3.77
C LEU A 151 -9.13 11.79 4.22
N ILE A 152 -9.77 11.15 3.25
CA ILE A 152 -10.77 10.12 3.54
C ILE A 152 -10.10 8.75 3.37
N VAL A 153 -10.07 7.97 4.46
CA VAL A 153 -9.41 6.67 4.53
C VAL A 153 -10.46 5.56 4.61
N ALA A 154 -10.46 4.70 3.60
CA ALA A 154 -11.34 3.54 3.53
C ALA A 154 -10.58 2.24 3.84
N PRO A 155 -11.21 1.23 4.49
CA PRO A 155 -10.55 -0.03 4.81
C PRO A 155 -10.21 -0.85 3.56
N GLY A 156 -11.05 -0.82 2.53
CA GLY A 156 -10.91 -1.63 1.32
C GLY A 156 -11.41 -0.95 0.07
N HIS A 157 -11.17 -1.59 -1.07
CA HIS A 157 -11.49 -1.01 -2.39
C HIS A 157 -12.98 -0.79 -2.60
N ARG A 158 -13.85 -1.72 -2.16
CA ARG A 158 -15.29 -1.58 -2.30
C ARG A 158 -15.82 -0.37 -1.54
N VAL A 159 -15.49 -0.27 -0.26
CA VAL A 159 -15.91 0.87 0.57
C VAL A 159 -15.36 2.19 0.01
N ARG A 160 -14.11 2.19 -0.47
CA ARG A 160 -13.51 3.35 -1.17
C ARG A 160 -14.33 3.78 -2.39
N THR A 161 -14.73 2.82 -3.24
CA THR A 161 -15.52 3.10 -4.44
C THR A 161 -16.89 3.67 -4.08
N ASP A 162 -17.57 3.07 -3.09
CA ASP A 162 -18.87 3.55 -2.61
C ASP A 162 -18.77 5.00 -2.10
N ILE A 163 -17.74 5.31 -1.30
CA ILE A 163 -17.48 6.68 -0.81
C ILE A 163 -17.19 7.65 -1.96
N ASN A 164 -16.34 7.27 -2.91
CA ASN A 164 -16.04 8.11 -4.07
C ASN A 164 -17.31 8.44 -4.87
N ASN A 165 -18.17 7.45 -5.07
CA ASN A 165 -19.44 7.63 -5.79
C ASN A 165 -20.39 8.56 -5.02
N GLU A 166 -20.48 8.43 -3.70
CA GLU A 166 -21.34 9.28 -2.88
C GLU A 166 -20.89 10.74 -2.88
N ILE A 167 -19.59 10.99 -2.68
CA ILE A 167 -19.01 12.34 -2.75
C ILE A 167 -19.20 12.95 -4.15
N ARG A 168 -18.95 12.17 -5.22
CA ARG A 168 -19.20 12.65 -6.59
C ARG A 168 -20.67 13.01 -6.79
N ARG A 169 -21.62 12.23 -6.28
CA ARG A 169 -23.04 12.54 -6.35
C ARG A 169 -23.36 13.90 -5.73
N ASP A 170 -22.79 14.19 -4.57
CA ASP A 170 -22.94 15.49 -3.91
C ASP A 170 -22.31 16.63 -4.74
N LEU A 171 -21.13 16.41 -5.32
CA LEU A 171 -20.45 17.40 -6.14
C LEU A 171 -21.20 17.68 -7.46
N ILE A 172 -21.75 16.66 -8.10
CA ILE A 172 -22.60 16.79 -9.29
C ILE A 172 -23.89 17.55 -8.92
N GLY A 173 -24.57 17.14 -7.86
CA GLY A 173 -25.82 17.76 -7.41
C GLY A 173 -25.68 19.23 -7.01
N SER A 174 -24.50 19.62 -6.52
CA SER A 174 -24.16 21.02 -6.17
C SER A 174 -23.56 21.83 -7.32
N GLY A 175 -23.44 21.26 -8.54
CA GLY A 175 -22.86 21.91 -9.72
C GLY A 175 -21.35 22.19 -9.63
N ARG A 176 -20.64 21.47 -8.76
CA ARG A 176 -19.18 21.60 -8.57
C ARG A 176 -18.39 20.76 -9.58
N LEU A 177 -19.00 19.75 -10.17
CA LEU A 177 -18.47 19.01 -11.32
C LEU A 177 -19.22 19.42 -12.59
N GLY A 178 -18.55 19.33 -13.73
CA GLY A 178 -19.12 19.62 -15.04
C GLY A 178 -20.39 18.79 -15.31
N GLN A 179 -21.33 19.36 -16.06
CA GLN A 179 -22.56 18.67 -16.44
C GLN A 179 -22.31 17.56 -17.46
N GLU A 180 -21.36 17.79 -18.38
CA GLU A 180 -20.95 16.78 -19.34
C GLU A 180 -20.10 15.72 -18.70
N ALA A 181 -20.24 14.50 -19.18
CA ALA A 181 -19.46 13.35 -18.74
C ALA A 181 -18.83 12.64 -19.93
N THR A 182 -17.65 12.12 -19.73
CA THR A 182 -17.00 11.21 -20.66
C THR A 182 -16.62 9.92 -19.95
N ARG A 183 -16.23 8.89 -20.70
CA ARG A 183 -15.76 7.62 -20.15
C ARG A 183 -14.41 7.27 -20.75
N VAL A 184 -13.51 6.77 -19.90
CA VAL A 184 -12.22 6.25 -20.32
C VAL A 184 -12.05 4.84 -19.77
N PRO A 185 -11.43 3.92 -20.53
CA PRO A 185 -11.11 2.60 -20.01
C PRO A 185 -10.05 2.71 -18.92
N VAL A 186 -10.23 1.98 -17.81
CA VAL A 186 -9.28 1.88 -16.71
C VAL A 186 -9.06 0.43 -16.32
N MET A 187 -7.87 0.15 -15.80
CA MET A 187 -7.51 -1.19 -15.30
C MET A 187 -7.69 -1.26 -13.79
N GLN A 188 -8.82 -1.79 -13.36
CA GLN A 188 -9.09 -2.02 -11.95
C GLN A 188 -8.44 -3.32 -11.47
N SER A 189 -7.50 -3.24 -10.52
CA SER A 189 -6.89 -4.43 -9.94
C SER A 189 -7.91 -5.24 -9.14
N ARG A 190 -7.94 -6.55 -9.36
CA ARG A 190 -8.74 -7.49 -8.56
C ARG A 190 -8.10 -7.83 -7.22
N ASN A 191 -6.88 -7.36 -6.97
CA ASN A 191 -6.11 -7.54 -5.74
C ASN A 191 -6.07 -9.00 -5.26
N LEU A 192 -5.91 -9.94 -6.19
CA LEU A 192 -5.77 -11.35 -5.86
C LEU A 192 -4.49 -11.57 -5.05
N THR A 193 -4.60 -12.32 -3.97
CA THR A 193 -3.44 -12.85 -3.25
C THR A 193 -2.67 -13.83 -4.13
N ALA A 194 -1.42 -14.14 -3.78
CA ALA A 194 -0.62 -15.12 -4.51
C ALA A 194 -1.31 -16.50 -4.59
N VAL A 195 -2.04 -16.88 -3.54
CA VAL A 195 -2.82 -18.13 -3.51
C VAL A 195 -4.04 -18.05 -4.42
N GLU A 196 -4.80 -16.96 -4.38
CA GLU A 196 -5.95 -16.76 -5.28
C GLU A 196 -5.52 -16.68 -6.73
N ALA A 197 -4.38 -16.06 -7.03
CA ALA A 197 -3.82 -15.99 -8.38
C ALA A 197 -3.44 -17.35 -8.98
N THR A 198 -3.35 -18.40 -8.16
CA THR A 198 -3.13 -19.78 -8.63
C THR A 198 -4.41 -20.62 -8.67
N SER A 199 -5.56 -20.04 -8.33
CA SER A 199 -6.87 -20.70 -8.37
C SER A 199 -7.64 -20.29 -9.62
N PRO A 200 -8.09 -21.23 -10.49
CA PRO A 200 -8.87 -20.89 -11.67
C PRO A 200 -10.19 -20.18 -11.33
N ARG A 201 -10.76 -20.47 -10.16
CA ARG A 201 -12.00 -19.85 -9.68
C ARG A 201 -11.87 -18.35 -9.41
N SER A 202 -10.63 -17.87 -9.27
CA SER A 202 -10.37 -16.45 -9.06
C SER A 202 -10.40 -15.63 -10.35
N TYR A 203 -10.41 -16.28 -11.50
CA TYR A 203 -10.41 -15.62 -12.81
C TYR A 203 -11.81 -15.53 -13.40
N GLN A 204 -12.00 -14.55 -14.25
CA GLN A 204 -13.20 -14.40 -15.08
C GLN A 204 -12.77 -14.11 -16.53
N LEU A 205 -13.63 -14.47 -17.48
CA LEU A 205 -13.41 -14.14 -18.89
C LEU A 205 -13.31 -12.60 -19.04
N GLY A 206 -12.34 -12.15 -19.82
CA GLY A 206 -12.03 -10.74 -20.02
C GLY A 206 -11.06 -10.15 -18.99
N ASP A 207 -10.69 -10.88 -17.91
CA ASP A 207 -9.66 -10.42 -17.00
C ASP A 207 -8.34 -10.18 -17.74
N LYS A 208 -7.63 -9.11 -17.41
CA LYS A 208 -6.35 -8.74 -18.01
C LYS A 208 -5.21 -9.04 -17.04
N LEU A 209 -4.26 -9.89 -17.45
CA LEU A 209 -3.03 -10.12 -16.70
C LEU A 209 -1.97 -9.11 -17.16
N VAL A 210 -1.51 -8.27 -16.26
CA VAL A 210 -0.42 -7.31 -16.49
C VAL A 210 0.84 -7.84 -15.83
N PHE A 211 1.86 -8.16 -16.63
CA PHE A 211 3.10 -8.73 -16.13
C PHE A 211 4.09 -7.65 -15.68
N HIS A 212 4.52 -7.72 -14.41
CA HIS A 212 5.45 -6.75 -13.80
C HIS A 212 6.92 -7.19 -13.90
N ALA A 213 7.14 -8.45 -14.24
CA ALA A 213 8.46 -9.04 -14.47
C ALA A 213 8.43 -9.97 -15.71
N ARG A 214 9.61 -10.34 -16.18
CA ARG A 214 9.72 -11.39 -17.20
C ARG A 214 9.34 -12.74 -16.58
N LEU A 215 8.39 -13.44 -17.21
CA LEU A 215 7.96 -14.76 -16.83
C LEU A 215 8.15 -15.73 -18.02
N ASN A 216 9.22 -16.53 -17.94
CA ASN A 216 9.63 -17.41 -19.04
C ASN A 216 8.58 -18.51 -19.31
N ALA A 217 7.95 -19.04 -18.27
CA ALA A 217 6.92 -20.09 -18.36
C ALA A 217 5.75 -19.73 -19.31
N VAL A 218 5.46 -18.44 -19.45
CA VAL A 218 4.39 -17.94 -20.32
C VAL A 218 4.92 -17.00 -21.41
N ASN A 219 6.23 -16.95 -21.62
CA ASN A 219 6.89 -16.06 -22.57
C ASN A 219 6.40 -14.61 -22.49
N ALA A 220 6.21 -14.10 -21.27
CA ALA A 220 5.79 -12.74 -21.03
C ALA A 220 6.97 -11.88 -20.60
N LYS A 221 7.09 -10.68 -21.18
CA LYS A 221 8.01 -9.63 -20.77
C LYS A 221 7.29 -8.70 -19.79
N LYS A 222 8.06 -7.89 -19.03
CA LYS A 222 7.51 -6.80 -18.23
C LYS A 222 6.67 -5.86 -19.10
N GLY A 223 5.52 -5.44 -18.60
CA GLY A 223 4.58 -4.53 -19.28
C GLY A 223 3.61 -5.23 -20.25
N VAL A 224 3.82 -6.53 -20.56
CA VAL A 224 2.89 -7.27 -21.43
C VAL A 224 1.55 -7.44 -20.74
N VAL A 225 0.48 -7.21 -21.51
CA VAL A 225 -0.91 -7.45 -21.10
C VAL A 225 -1.45 -8.66 -21.88
N ARG A 226 -2.15 -9.56 -21.21
CA ARG A 226 -2.85 -10.68 -21.82
C ARG A 226 -4.26 -10.81 -21.25
N GLU A 227 -5.21 -11.15 -22.09
CA GLU A 227 -6.62 -11.34 -21.75
C GLU A 227 -6.93 -12.80 -21.46
N VAL A 228 -7.71 -13.07 -20.42
CA VAL A 228 -8.26 -14.41 -20.13
C VAL A 228 -9.46 -14.65 -21.03
N ILE A 229 -9.34 -15.61 -21.95
CA ILE A 229 -10.38 -15.95 -22.92
C ILE A 229 -11.05 -17.31 -22.66
N ALA A 230 -10.42 -18.18 -21.88
CA ALA A 230 -11.01 -19.43 -21.42
C ALA A 230 -10.44 -19.84 -20.06
N ILE A 231 -11.25 -20.54 -19.26
CA ILE A 231 -10.91 -21.02 -17.92
C ILE A 231 -11.31 -22.51 -17.85
N ASP A 232 -10.35 -23.36 -17.52
CA ASP A 232 -10.55 -24.77 -17.22
C ASP A 232 -10.32 -25.01 -15.72
N GLU A 233 -11.42 -25.06 -14.98
CA GLU A 233 -11.35 -25.27 -13.52
C GLU A 233 -10.88 -26.67 -13.16
N GLN A 234 -11.18 -27.69 -13.99
CA GLN A 234 -10.83 -29.08 -13.69
C GLN A 234 -9.33 -29.33 -13.85
N GLN A 235 -8.72 -28.71 -14.86
CA GLN A 235 -7.28 -28.86 -15.15
C GLN A 235 -6.42 -27.72 -14.54
N GLY A 236 -7.01 -26.75 -13.87
CA GLY A 236 -6.29 -25.62 -13.29
C GLY A 236 -5.60 -24.75 -14.33
N ARG A 237 -6.22 -24.54 -15.50
CA ARG A 237 -5.64 -23.85 -16.64
C ARG A 237 -6.45 -22.63 -17.05
N VAL A 238 -5.76 -21.65 -17.63
CA VAL A 238 -6.37 -20.50 -18.29
C VAL A 238 -5.77 -20.33 -19.68
N THR A 239 -6.60 -19.93 -20.64
CA THR A 239 -6.13 -19.55 -21.98
C THR A 239 -6.03 -18.03 -22.05
N LEU A 240 -4.86 -17.56 -22.41
CA LEU A 240 -4.50 -16.13 -22.49
C LEU A 240 -4.34 -15.73 -23.95
N ARG A 241 -4.94 -14.62 -24.35
CA ARG A 241 -4.78 -13.96 -25.65
C ARG A 241 -3.87 -12.75 -25.53
N ASN A 242 -2.91 -12.60 -26.42
CA ASN A 242 -2.09 -11.40 -26.53
C ASN A 242 -2.77 -10.35 -27.43
N MET A 243 -2.26 -9.11 -27.42
CA MET A 243 -2.82 -8.00 -28.22
C MET A 243 -2.74 -8.24 -29.75
N LYS A 244 -1.94 -9.22 -30.21
CA LYS A 244 -1.83 -9.59 -31.65
C LYS A 244 -2.74 -10.77 -31.99
N GLY A 245 -3.61 -11.21 -31.09
CA GLY A 245 -4.55 -12.32 -31.31
C GLY A 245 -3.97 -13.72 -31.05
N GLY A 246 -2.67 -13.85 -30.73
CA GLY A 246 -2.06 -15.14 -30.42
C GLY A 246 -2.55 -15.67 -29.08
N GLU A 247 -2.93 -16.94 -29.01
CA GLU A 247 -3.48 -17.60 -27.82
C GLU A 247 -2.47 -18.59 -27.23
N GLN A 248 -2.49 -18.72 -25.91
CA GLN A 248 -1.66 -19.66 -25.17
C GLN A 248 -2.41 -20.17 -23.94
N THR A 249 -2.59 -21.47 -23.84
CA THR A 249 -3.11 -22.12 -22.62
C THR A 249 -1.96 -22.38 -21.67
N ILE A 250 -2.11 -21.95 -20.43
CA ILE A 250 -1.11 -22.09 -19.36
C ILE A 250 -1.74 -22.76 -18.14
N SER A 251 -0.95 -23.57 -17.44
CA SER A 251 -1.30 -24.00 -16.09
C SER A 251 -1.10 -22.83 -15.12
N LEU A 252 -2.02 -22.60 -14.21
CA LEU A 252 -1.87 -21.60 -13.16
C LEU A 252 -0.72 -21.96 -12.20
N ASP A 253 -0.36 -23.26 -12.10
CA ASP A 253 0.83 -23.69 -11.38
C ASP A 253 2.13 -23.16 -12.02
N ALA A 254 2.16 -22.96 -13.34
CA ALA A 254 3.30 -22.36 -14.02
C ALA A 254 3.46 -20.85 -13.69
N LEU A 255 2.44 -20.22 -13.14
CA LEU A 255 2.48 -18.84 -12.62
C LEU A 255 2.99 -18.81 -11.17
N LYS A 256 3.06 -19.96 -10.50
CA LYS A 256 3.77 -20.10 -9.22
C LYS A 256 5.26 -19.97 -9.49
N GLY A 257 5.90 -18.98 -8.94
CA GLY A 257 7.35 -18.83 -8.95
C GLY A 257 7.83 -18.62 -7.52
N ASP A 258 9.13 -18.68 -7.29
CA ASP A 258 9.78 -18.24 -6.04
C ASP A 258 9.66 -16.70 -5.85
N TYR A 259 8.49 -16.16 -6.22
CA TYR A 259 8.21 -14.75 -6.14
C TYR A 259 7.52 -14.47 -4.81
N GLU A 260 8.06 -13.57 -4.03
CA GLU A 260 7.42 -13.05 -2.82
C GLU A 260 6.11 -12.31 -3.13
N SER A 261 5.96 -11.81 -4.37
CA SER A 261 4.72 -11.26 -4.92
C SER A 261 4.47 -11.88 -6.31
N ALA A 262 3.21 -12.01 -6.70
CA ALA A 262 2.87 -12.48 -8.04
C ALA A 262 3.56 -11.59 -9.09
N PRO A 263 4.26 -12.17 -10.08
CA PRO A 263 4.97 -11.41 -11.10
C PRO A 263 4.02 -10.71 -12.09
N PHE A 264 2.73 -10.78 -11.82
CA PHE A 264 1.66 -10.15 -12.58
C PHE A 264 0.54 -9.71 -11.64
N SER A 265 -0.29 -8.80 -12.10
CA SER A 265 -1.58 -8.45 -11.48
C SER A 265 -2.72 -8.88 -12.39
N VAL A 266 -3.81 -9.32 -11.77
CA VAL A 266 -5.08 -9.58 -12.47
C VAL A 266 -5.93 -8.33 -12.34
N ASN A 267 -6.33 -7.78 -13.49
CA ASN A 267 -7.09 -6.55 -13.57
C ASN A 267 -8.35 -6.80 -14.40
N ARG A 268 -9.34 -5.94 -14.19
CA ARG A 268 -10.50 -5.84 -15.07
C ARG A 268 -10.47 -4.47 -15.73
N GLU A 269 -10.76 -4.47 -17.01
CA GLU A 269 -11.03 -3.23 -17.72
C GLU A 269 -12.45 -2.79 -17.40
N GLU A 270 -12.60 -1.55 -16.92
CA GLU A 270 -13.88 -0.92 -16.58
C GLU A 270 -13.91 0.48 -17.15
N ASP A 271 -15.09 0.99 -17.43
CA ASP A 271 -15.27 2.37 -17.84
C ASP A 271 -15.33 3.28 -16.61
N LEU A 272 -14.38 4.20 -16.52
CA LEU A 272 -14.39 5.27 -15.53
C LEU A 272 -15.08 6.49 -16.09
N GLU A 273 -16.20 6.91 -15.50
CA GLU A 273 -16.84 8.18 -15.85
C GLU A 273 -16.03 9.35 -15.30
N LEU A 274 -15.74 10.32 -16.15
CA LEU A 274 -15.03 11.56 -15.83
C LEU A 274 -15.90 12.77 -16.11
N ARG A 275 -15.81 13.78 -15.23
CA ARG A 275 -16.39 15.11 -15.40
C ARG A 275 -15.33 16.16 -15.12
N SER A 276 -15.41 17.32 -15.77
CA SER A 276 -14.51 18.42 -15.42
C SER A 276 -14.60 18.74 -13.93
N GLY A 277 -13.46 18.88 -13.27
CA GLY A 277 -13.33 19.05 -11.81
C GLY A 277 -13.20 17.77 -11.01
N ASP A 278 -13.38 16.57 -11.59
CA ASP A 278 -13.20 15.30 -10.88
C ASP A 278 -11.77 15.17 -10.30
N LYS A 279 -11.68 14.78 -9.05
CA LYS A 279 -10.42 14.44 -8.39
C LYS A 279 -10.06 12.98 -8.68
N LEU A 280 -8.90 12.79 -9.29
CA LEU A 280 -8.40 11.51 -9.72
C LEU A 280 -7.15 11.10 -8.93
N LEU A 281 -6.84 9.82 -8.96
CA LEU A 281 -5.66 9.21 -8.38
C LEU A 281 -5.04 8.25 -9.39
N PHE A 282 -3.73 8.33 -9.59
CA PHE A 282 -2.99 7.37 -10.39
C PHE A 282 -2.65 6.14 -9.54
N THR A 283 -3.01 4.96 -10.01
CA THR A 283 -2.72 3.68 -9.31
C THR A 283 -1.35 3.10 -9.66
N ARG A 284 -0.70 3.63 -10.69
CA ARG A 284 0.63 3.20 -11.18
C ARG A 284 1.47 4.41 -11.56
N SER A 285 2.80 4.23 -11.47
CA SER A 285 3.76 5.24 -11.90
C SER A 285 3.98 5.16 -13.41
N ASP A 286 4.13 6.33 -14.02
CA ASP A 286 4.59 6.51 -15.40
C ASP A 286 5.76 7.49 -15.40
N ALA A 287 6.95 7.00 -15.81
CA ALA A 287 8.17 7.79 -15.73
C ALA A 287 8.26 8.85 -16.85
N ASP A 288 7.66 8.56 -18.00
CA ASP A 288 7.72 9.44 -19.17
C ASP A 288 6.87 10.69 -18.94
N SER A 289 5.75 10.55 -18.23
CA SER A 289 4.86 11.66 -17.84
C SER A 289 5.20 12.26 -16.47
N GLY A 290 6.23 11.79 -15.78
CA GLY A 290 6.62 12.25 -14.45
C GLY A 290 5.61 11.92 -13.33
N ILE A 291 4.73 10.94 -13.57
CA ILE A 291 3.65 10.54 -12.67
C ILE A 291 4.14 9.45 -11.72
N ALA A 292 3.93 9.63 -10.43
CA ALA A 292 4.12 8.58 -9.42
C ALA A 292 2.79 7.93 -9.05
N ALA A 293 2.84 6.64 -8.64
CA ALA A 293 1.69 6.00 -8.05
C ALA A 293 1.23 6.78 -6.81
N MET A 294 -0.08 6.91 -6.62
CA MET A 294 -0.73 7.71 -5.57
C MET A 294 -0.62 9.24 -5.76
N ASP A 295 -0.13 9.73 -6.90
CA ASP A 295 -0.28 11.12 -7.28
C ASP A 295 -1.74 11.44 -7.62
N HIS A 296 -2.17 12.65 -7.27
CA HIS A 296 -3.50 13.17 -7.59
C HIS A 296 -3.47 14.05 -8.82
N ALA A 297 -4.56 14.06 -9.57
CA ALA A 297 -4.84 15.00 -10.63
C ALA A 297 -6.29 15.48 -10.59
N LYS A 298 -6.63 16.56 -11.29
CA LYS A 298 -8.00 16.97 -11.54
C LYS A 298 -8.28 16.92 -13.03
N VAL A 299 -9.49 16.55 -13.43
CA VAL A 299 -9.92 16.66 -14.81
C VAL A 299 -10.13 18.13 -15.12
N ALA A 300 -9.30 18.71 -16.00
CA ALA A 300 -9.46 20.07 -16.47
C ALA A 300 -10.55 20.15 -17.55
N ARG A 301 -10.39 19.38 -18.63
CA ARG A 301 -11.33 19.30 -19.75
C ARG A 301 -11.15 18.00 -20.52
N PHE A 302 -12.07 17.72 -21.41
CA PHE A 302 -12.01 16.59 -22.34
C PHE A 302 -12.79 16.92 -23.62
N ASP A 303 -12.47 16.22 -24.69
CA ASP A 303 -13.18 16.20 -25.96
C ASP A 303 -13.37 14.76 -26.47
N GLU A 304 -13.69 14.57 -27.76
CA GLU A 304 -13.89 13.24 -28.35
C GLU A 304 -12.62 12.39 -28.34
N ASP A 305 -11.44 13.01 -28.51
CA ASP A 305 -10.16 12.33 -28.70
C ASP A 305 -9.24 12.39 -27.48
N THR A 306 -9.39 13.41 -26.64
CA THR A 306 -8.42 13.71 -25.58
C THR A 306 -9.04 13.92 -24.20
N VAL A 307 -8.20 13.75 -23.18
CA VAL A 307 -8.47 14.12 -21.79
C VAL A 307 -7.30 14.95 -21.26
N THR A 308 -7.58 16.15 -20.77
CA THR A 308 -6.60 17.04 -20.16
C THR A 308 -6.75 16.98 -18.65
N LEU A 309 -5.67 16.68 -17.97
CA LEU A 309 -5.58 16.59 -16.51
C LEU A 309 -4.71 17.76 -16.01
N ASP A 310 -5.17 18.43 -14.95
CA ASP A 310 -4.33 19.29 -14.14
C ASP A 310 -3.56 18.40 -13.14
N PHE A 311 -2.26 18.34 -13.32
CA PHE A 311 -1.35 17.53 -12.52
C PHE A 311 -0.25 18.44 -11.96
N LYS A 312 -0.20 18.60 -10.63
CA LYS A 312 0.75 19.47 -9.92
C LYS A 312 0.73 20.94 -10.38
N GLY A 313 -0.42 21.43 -10.85
CA GLY A 313 -0.58 22.80 -11.35
C GLY A 313 -0.20 23.00 -12.83
N GLU A 314 0.10 21.91 -13.54
CA GLU A 314 0.37 21.91 -14.98
C GLU A 314 -0.66 21.05 -15.70
N GLU A 315 -1.16 21.54 -16.83
CA GLU A 315 -2.08 20.78 -17.67
C GLU A 315 -1.30 19.82 -18.59
N GLN A 316 -1.67 18.55 -18.52
CA GLN A 316 -1.17 17.49 -19.39
C GLN A 316 -2.33 16.88 -20.16
N THR A 317 -2.19 16.78 -21.49
CA THR A 317 -3.21 16.22 -22.37
C THR A 317 -2.80 14.84 -22.86
N PHE A 318 -3.72 13.89 -22.72
CA PHE A 318 -3.56 12.49 -23.09
C PHE A 318 -4.60 12.10 -24.15
N GLU A 319 -4.20 11.31 -25.14
CA GLU A 319 -5.15 10.65 -26.05
C GLU A 319 -5.98 9.62 -25.27
N ARG A 320 -7.23 9.36 -25.65
CA ARG A 320 -8.12 8.41 -24.95
C ARG A 320 -7.57 6.99 -24.85
N GLY A 321 -6.72 6.58 -25.78
CA GLY A 321 -6.05 5.30 -25.78
C GLY A 321 -4.72 5.25 -25.00
N ASP A 322 -4.33 6.37 -24.38
CA ASP A 322 -3.05 6.46 -23.68
C ASP A 322 -3.01 5.49 -22.48
N PRO A 323 -1.96 4.66 -22.37
CA PRO A 323 -1.80 3.73 -21.24
C PRO A 323 -1.82 4.38 -19.85
N VAL A 324 -1.49 5.68 -19.74
CA VAL A 324 -1.53 6.45 -18.50
C VAL A 324 -2.95 6.50 -17.96
N LEU A 325 -3.96 6.69 -18.81
CA LEU A 325 -5.37 6.75 -18.43
C LEU A 325 -5.88 5.43 -17.83
N LEU A 326 -5.30 4.28 -18.24
CA LEU A 326 -5.64 2.98 -17.69
C LEU A 326 -5.33 2.87 -16.17
N SER A 327 -4.50 3.75 -15.64
CA SER A 327 -4.11 3.77 -14.24
C SER A 327 -4.99 4.66 -13.35
N LEU A 328 -6.02 5.30 -13.90
CA LEU A 328 -6.86 6.25 -13.16
C LEU A 328 -7.89 5.56 -12.27
N THR A 329 -8.22 6.24 -11.19
CA THR A 329 -9.40 5.98 -10.34
C THR A 329 -9.85 7.28 -9.70
N HIS A 330 -11.10 7.38 -9.21
CA HIS A 330 -11.49 8.54 -8.42
C HIS A 330 -10.69 8.62 -7.12
N GLY A 331 -10.25 9.80 -6.74
CA GLY A 331 -9.27 10.08 -5.70
C GLY A 331 -9.80 10.83 -4.47
N TYR A 332 -11.13 10.83 -4.22
CA TYR A 332 -11.70 11.48 -3.02
C TYR A 332 -11.41 10.68 -1.76
N ALA A 333 -11.53 9.36 -1.83
CA ALA A 333 -11.13 8.44 -0.76
C ALA A 333 -10.00 7.53 -1.22
N ILE A 334 -9.09 7.19 -0.30
CA ILE A 334 -7.96 6.31 -0.53
C ILE A 334 -7.91 5.18 0.51
N THR A 335 -7.13 4.15 0.25
CA THR A 335 -6.96 3.05 1.23
C THR A 335 -5.99 3.45 2.35
N SER A 336 -6.03 2.72 3.48
CA SER A 336 -5.12 2.95 4.60
C SER A 336 -3.63 2.87 4.19
N HIS A 337 -3.25 1.91 3.35
CA HIS A 337 -1.87 1.83 2.81
C HIS A 337 -1.51 3.09 1.99
N ALA A 338 -2.44 3.55 1.13
CA ALA A 338 -2.23 4.74 0.32
C ALA A 338 -2.20 6.05 1.13
N SER A 339 -2.74 6.05 2.36
CA SER A 339 -2.73 7.20 3.28
C SER A 339 -1.41 7.35 4.04
N GLN A 340 -0.55 6.33 4.04
CA GLN A 340 0.71 6.37 4.76
C GLN A 340 1.64 7.45 4.19
N GLY A 341 2.40 8.11 5.05
CA GLY A 341 3.21 9.28 4.68
C GLY A 341 2.42 10.59 4.51
N LYS A 342 1.08 10.52 4.31
CA LYS A 342 0.25 11.72 4.15
C LYS A 342 -0.11 12.35 5.50
N THR A 343 -0.36 13.64 5.49
CA THR A 343 -0.89 14.42 6.61
C THR A 343 -1.99 15.33 6.08
N ALA A 344 -3.11 15.43 6.76
CA ALA A 344 -4.20 16.34 6.40
C ALA A 344 -4.76 17.05 7.63
N GLN A 345 -5.31 18.23 7.41
CA GLN A 345 -6.03 18.97 8.47
C GLN A 345 -7.21 18.14 8.97
N ASP A 346 -8.02 17.63 8.03
CA ASP A 346 -9.20 16.85 8.32
C ASP A 346 -9.00 15.41 7.84
N VAL A 347 -9.24 14.47 8.73
CA VAL A 347 -9.22 13.05 8.43
C VAL A 347 -10.56 12.42 8.77
N ILE A 348 -11.14 11.75 7.78
CA ILE A 348 -12.34 10.93 7.94
C ILE A 348 -11.92 9.49 7.69
N SER A 349 -11.91 8.66 8.72
CA SER A 349 -11.48 7.27 8.61
C SER A 349 -12.66 6.32 8.82
N VAL A 350 -12.80 5.34 7.94
CA VAL A 350 -13.81 4.28 8.06
C VAL A 350 -13.15 3.02 8.58
N VAL A 351 -13.71 2.45 9.64
CA VAL A 351 -13.32 1.15 10.20
C VAL A 351 -14.54 0.24 10.21
N ASN A 352 -14.52 -0.81 9.41
CA ASN A 352 -15.66 -1.70 9.20
C ASN A 352 -15.36 -3.10 9.76
N SER A 353 -16.13 -3.54 10.74
CA SER A 353 -15.95 -4.85 11.39
C SER A 353 -16.09 -6.04 10.43
N LYS A 354 -16.78 -5.85 9.30
CA LYS A 354 -16.97 -6.88 8.27
C LYS A 354 -15.73 -7.10 7.42
N GLU A 355 -14.86 -6.10 7.33
CA GLU A 355 -13.57 -6.16 6.62
C GLU A 355 -12.46 -6.73 7.54
N ARG A 356 -12.68 -7.94 8.07
CA ARG A 356 -11.88 -8.53 9.17
C ARG A 356 -10.37 -8.50 8.93
N MET A 357 -9.91 -8.74 7.69
CA MET A 357 -8.48 -8.74 7.36
C MET A 357 -7.89 -7.33 7.28
N LEU A 358 -8.69 -6.35 6.91
CA LEU A 358 -8.27 -4.96 6.72
C LEU A 358 -8.47 -4.13 7.99
N THR A 359 -9.41 -4.52 8.86
CA THR A 359 -9.62 -3.90 10.17
C THR A 359 -8.64 -4.50 11.18
N ASN A 360 -7.54 -3.80 11.39
CA ASN A 360 -6.45 -4.22 12.27
C ASN A 360 -5.81 -3.03 12.98
N GLN A 361 -5.02 -3.32 14.04
CA GLN A 361 -4.41 -2.28 14.89
C GLN A 361 -3.49 -1.35 14.10
N THR A 362 -2.71 -1.89 13.18
CA THR A 362 -1.80 -1.11 12.33
C THR A 362 -2.57 -0.11 11.46
N GLY A 363 -3.59 -0.57 10.75
CA GLY A 363 -4.43 0.29 9.92
C GLY A 363 -5.18 1.34 10.72
N PHE A 364 -5.68 0.97 11.90
CA PHE A 364 -6.31 1.89 12.85
C PHE A 364 -5.33 2.98 13.30
N TYR A 365 -4.13 2.60 13.77
CA TYR A 365 -3.09 3.54 14.18
C TYR A 365 -2.69 4.47 13.03
N VAL A 366 -2.43 3.93 11.83
CA VAL A 366 -2.10 4.74 10.65
C VAL A 366 -3.19 5.77 10.40
N SER A 367 -4.45 5.36 10.38
CA SER A 367 -5.58 6.25 10.06
C SER A 367 -5.71 7.39 11.06
N ILE A 368 -5.73 7.11 12.37
CA ILE A 368 -5.92 8.16 13.40
C ILE A 368 -4.70 9.07 13.56
N SER A 369 -3.52 8.63 13.12
CA SER A 369 -2.28 9.41 13.21
C SER A 369 -2.06 10.37 12.04
N ARG A 370 -2.95 10.39 11.02
CA ARG A 370 -2.83 11.28 9.84
C ARG A 370 -3.33 12.69 10.07
N SER A 371 -4.21 12.90 11.06
CA SER A 371 -4.86 14.17 11.32
C SER A 371 -3.91 15.17 11.96
N ALA A 372 -3.96 16.41 11.47
CA ALA A 372 -3.31 17.58 12.09
C ALA A 372 -4.30 18.49 12.82
N HIS A 373 -5.61 18.37 12.58
CA HIS A 373 -6.64 19.19 13.21
C HIS A 373 -7.85 18.33 13.61
N SER A 374 -8.69 17.88 12.68
CA SER A 374 -9.90 17.14 13.01
C SER A 374 -9.84 15.69 12.56
N LEU A 375 -10.40 14.82 13.38
CA LEU A 375 -10.54 13.39 13.10
C LEU A 375 -12.00 12.99 13.30
N ALA A 376 -12.59 12.37 12.28
CA ALA A 376 -13.84 11.64 12.41
C ALA A 376 -13.60 10.15 12.12
N LEU A 377 -14.05 9.29 13.02
CA LEU A 377 -13.94 7.84 12.88
C LEU A 377 -15.34 7.25 12.67
N ILE A 378 -15.61 6.74 11.49
CA ILE A 378 -16.89 6.15 11.15
C ILE A 378 -16.79 4.64 11.29
N VAL A 379 -17.65 4.05 12.10
CA VAL A 379 -17.65 2.62 12.40
C VAL A 379 -19.03 2.01 12.14
N ASP A 380 -19.07 0.75 11.70
CA ASP A 380 -20.34 0.03 11.52
C ASP A 380 -20.93 -0.48 12.84
N ASP A 381 -20.08 -0.89 13.77
CA ASP A 381 -20.44 -1.41 15.10
C ASP A 381 -19.21 -1.25 16.00
N LYS A 382 -19.29 -0.34 16.95
CA LYS A 382 -18.17 0.01 17.83
C LYS A 382 -17.66 -1.19 18.65
N ALA A 383 -18.56 -2.04 19.11
CA ALA A 383 -18.18 -3.20 19.90
C ALA A 383 -17.46 -4.25 19.05
N LYS A 384 -17.98 -4.55 17.85
CA LYS A 384 -17.37 -5.50 16.92
C LYS A 384 -16.06 -4.99 16.34
N VAL A 385 -15.97 -3.69 16.02
CA VAL A 385 -14.71 -3.07 15.61
C VAL A 385 -13.66 -3.22 16.71
N MET A 386 -14.01 -2.93 17.96
CA MET A 386 -13.12 -3.12 19.11
C MET A 386 -12.65 -4.58 19.22
N GLU A 387 -13.57 -5.53 19.13
CA GLU A 387 -13.25 -6.96 19.19
C GLU A 387 -12.31 -7.37 18.04
N THR A 388 -12.59 -6.91 16.82
CA THR A 388 -11.77 -7.20 15.64
C THR A 388 -10.36 -6.62 15.79
N LEU A 389 -10.23 -5.38 16.23
CA LEU A 389 -8.94 -4.74 16.47
C LEU A 389 -8.13 -5.43 17.57
N LEU A 390 -8.78 -5.93 18.62
CA LEU A 390 -8.09 -6.68 19.68
C LEU A 390 -7.53 -8.02 19.20
N ARG A 391 -8.19 -8.67 18.24
CA ARG A 391 -7.78 -9.96 17.67
C ARG A 391 -6.80 -9.84 16.53
N ASN A 392 -6.77 -8.70 15.83
CA ASN A 392 -5.99 -8.51 14.63
C ASN A 392 -4.97 -7.38 14.79
N SER A 393 -3.73 -7.73 15.04
CA SER A 393 -2.64 -6.75 15.14
C SER A 393 -2.30 -6.09 13.80
N GLY A 394 -2.59 -6.75 12.68
CA GLY A 394 -2.16 -6.33 11.33
C GLY A 394 -0.67 -6.59 11.06
N ILE A 395 0.03 -7.20 12.02
CA ILE A 395 1.45 -7.50 11.90
C ILE A 395 1.61 -8.81 11.12
N LYS A 396 2.30 -8.75 10.00
CA LYS A 396 2.74 -9.94 9.26
C LYS A 396 4.05 -10.41 9.87
N SER A 397 4.10 -11.65 10.36
CA SER A 397 5.32 -12.28 10.84
C SER A 397 5.93 -13.17 9.74
N SER A 398 7.26 -13.28 9.72
CA SER A 398 7.94 -14.32 8.95
C SER A 398 7.65 -15.70 9.55
N ALA A 399 7.89 -16.78 8.78
CA ALA A 399 7.73 -18.13 9.28
C ALA A 399 8.62 -18.40 10.52
N LEU A 400 9.82 -17.80 10.57
CA LEU A 400 10.73 -17.89 11.71
C LEU A 400 10.15 -17.21 12.97
N GLU A 401 9.61 -15.99 12.83
CA GLU A 401 8.95 -15.28 13.94
C GLU A 401 7.68 -16.00 14.41
N ALA A 402 6.97 -16.69 13.50
CA ALA A 402 5.83 -17.50 13.85
C ALA A 402 6.24 -18.74 14.65
N LEU A 403 7.36 -19.38 14.30
CA LEU A 403 7.93 -20.50 15.02
C LEU A 403 8.39 -20.11 16.43
N GLU A 404 9.11 -18.98 16.57
CA GLU A 404 9.53 -18.45 17.88
C GLU A 404 8.33 -18.16 18.80
N ARG A 405 7.23 -17.65 18.24
CA ARG A 405 5.98 -17.46 18.99
C ARG A 405 5.34 -18.76 19.41
N ILE A 406 5.34 -19.76 18.54
CA ILE A 406 4.81 -21.10 18.87
C ILE A 406 5.68 -21.74 19.95
N GLU A 407 7.00 -21.68 19.85
CA GLU A 407 7.94 -22.19 20.84
C GLU A 407 7.75 -21.51 22.20
N SER A 408 7.61 -20.18 22.24
CA SER A 408 7.32 -19.45 23.48
C SER A 408 5.95 -19.78 24.11
N PHE A 409 4.98 -20.19 23.29
CA PHE A 409 3.64 -20.58 23.75
C PHE A 409 3.58 -22.06 24.22
N THR A 410 4.41 -22.91 23.61
CA THR A 410 4.41 -24.36 23.88
C THR A 410 5.46 -24.78 24.90
N GLY A 411 6.36 -23.90 25.32
CA GLY A 411 7.42 -24.20 26.26
C GLY A 411 8.44 -25.24 25.77
N LEU A 412 8.51 -25.42 24.44
CA LEU A 412 9.52 -26.30 23.83
C LEU A 412 10.84 -25.50 23.72
N ASP A 413 11.71 -25.72 24.69
CA ASP A 413 13.10 -25.23 24.65
C ASP A 413 13.85 -25.90 23.49
N ARG A 414 14.53 -25.11 22.67
CA ARG A 414 15.47 -25.64 21.67
C ARG A 414 16.63 -26.27 22.42
N GLU A 415 16.90 -27.56 22.18
CA GLU A 415 18.22 -28.09 22.46
C GLU A 415 19.26 -27.24 21.67
N PRO A 416 20.35 -26.75 22.31
CA PRO A 416 21.36 -25.99 21.62
C PRO A 416 21.95 -26.86 20.51
N VAL A 417 21.90 -26.36 19.28
CA VAL A 417 22.61 -26.96 18.14
C VAL A 417 24.08 -27.01 18.52
N ALA A 418 24.62 -28.22 18.70
CA ALA A 418 26.01 -28.42 19.01
C ALA A 418 26.87 -27.72 17.94
N GLU A 419 27.67 -26.74 18.32
CA GLU A 419 28.71 -26.20 17.49
C GLU A 419 29.65 -27.31 17.09
N THR A 420 29.61 -27.69 15.84
CA THR A 420 30.65 -28.55 15.24
C THR A 420 31.93 -27.74 15.18
N THR A 421 32.73 -27.84 16.23
CA THR A 421 34.11 -27.40 16.19
C THR A 421 34.82 -28.23 15.15
N ALA A 422 35.20 -27.58 14.05
CA ALA A 422 36.14 -28.14 13.07
C ALA A 422 37.46 -28.39 13.79
N GLY A 423 37.72 -29.66 14.07
CA GLY A 423 39.01 -30.09 14.65
C GLY A 423 40.16 -29.72 13.71
N SER A 424 40.99 -28.84 14.14
CA SER A 424 42.34 -28.61 13.59
C SER A 424 43.17 -29.88 13.83
N GLY A 425 43.30 -30.69 12.78
CA GLY A 425 44.24 -31.81 12.82
C GLY A 425 45.65 -31.29 12.74
N ASP A 426 46.27 -31.30 13.89
CA ASP A 426 47.73 -31.11 14.04
C ASP A 426 48.42 -32.41 13.57
N LYS A 427 49.20 -32.30 12.52
CA LYS A 427 50.17 -33.32 12.13
C LYS A 427 51.54 -32.79 12.46
N ASP A 428 52.03 -33.12 13.62
CA ASP A 428 53.44 -33.11 13.87
C ASP A 428 53.96 -34.54 14.09
N LYS A 429 54.83 -34.93 13.15
CA LYS A 429 56.10 -35.65 13.21
C LYS A 429 56.30 -36.75 14.28
N GLU A 430 56.69 -37.88 13.80
CA GLU A 430 58.05 -38.36 14.08
C GLU A 430 58.43 -39.55 13.19
N MET A 431 59.65 -39.42 12.64
CA MET A 431 60.61 -40.39 12.05
C MET A 431 60.21 -41.21 10.83
#